data_5435cb810c34968959924b4e3b16faa9
#
_entry.id   5435cb810c34968959924b4e3b16faa9
#
_cell.length_a   1.000
_cell.length_b   1.000
_cell.length_c   1.000
_cell.angle_alpha   90.00
_cell.angle_beta   90.00
_cell.angle_gamma   90.00
#
_symmetry.space_group_name_H-M   'P 1'
#
loop_
_entity.id
_entity.type
_entity.pdbx_description
1 polymer ?
#
loop_
_entity_poly.entity_id
_entity_poly.type
_entity_poly.pdbx_seq_one_letter_code
_entity_poly.pdbx_strand_id
1 'polypeptide(L)'
;MDGMGTLAGQAEWRGGFEERVLAGYRAAGCSEPLARALLERAVKGIEDWTVATDDTGWIAVGVTEENGALVGRIHDLTVPQGREWAERWCAGQGAERVEVRLTGGAGADTFAHYPVRRQNRMRAAAEHPELPAGLTVRPLTEEEYPAWYAAEEAGYIADIVRAGALTPEQAKAKSDQDFANHLPQGYLTPGHAFYAMEAGGLVVGTGWVNHGFLPGVTFGCSLEVYEEHRGKGYGRAAMAVGEWATRQGGDEVMMFNVFGGNEVAMGLYDTTGFGVLDEFRSIDL
;
A
#
# COMPACT_ATOMS: atom_id res chain seq x y z
N MET A 1 -30.97 19.66 -6.98
CA MET A 1 -29.58 20.04 -7.37
C MET A 1 -29.10 20.94 -6.26
N ASP A 2 -28.72 20.33 -5.16
CA ASP A 2 -28.58 21.08 -3.93
C ASP A 2 -27.10 21.25 -3.59
N GLY A 3 -26.61 22.47 -3.75
CA GLY A 3 -25.55 23.04 -2.94
C GLY A 3 -24.08 22.78 -3.28
N MET A 4 -23.71 21.91 -4.19
CA MET A 4 -22.35 21.83 -4.72
C MET A 4 -22.36 22.35 -6.15
N GLY A 5 -21.95 23.63 -6.26
CA GLY A 5 -22.35 24.38 -7.42
C GLY A 5 -21.52 24.17 -8.64
N THR A 6 -20.37 24.67 -8.78
CA THR A 6 -19.77 24.94 -10.08
C THR A 6 -18.60 24.01 -10.32
N LEU A 7 -18.54 23.38 -11.49
CA LEU A 7 -17.31 22.80 -12.00
C LEU A 7 -16.26 23.91 -12.03
N ALA A 8 -15.16 23.73 -11.36
CA ALA A 8 -14.10 24.73 -11.22
C ALA A 8 -12.91 24.35 -12.08
N GLY A 9 -12.12 25.37 -12.44
CA GLY A 9 -10.86 25.14 -13.13
C GLY A 9 -9.84 24.43 -12.21
N GLN A 10 -9.17 23.41 -12.73
CA GLN A 10 -8.16 22.67 -11.97
C GLN A 10 -7.02 23.56 -11.44
N ALA A 11 -6.72 24.67 -12.13
CA ALA A 11 -5.58 25.52 -11.80
C ALA A 11 -5.69 26.18 -10.39
N GLU A 12 -6.91 26.53 -9.96
CA GLU A 12 -7.13 27.17 -8.66
C GLU A 12 -7.05 26.15 -7.49
N TRP A 13 -7.51 24.93 -7.75
CA TRP A 13 -7.55 23.84 -6.75
C TRP A 13 -6.21 23.13 -6.59
N ARG A 14 -5.50 22.87 -7.69
CA ARG A 14 -4.34 21.98 -7.76
C ARG A 14 -3.23 22.32 -6.78
N GLY A 15 -2.83 23.58 -6.72
CA GLY A 15 -1.75 24.01 -5.82
C GLY A 15 -2.04 23.71 -4.37
N GLY A 16 -3.26 24.04 -3.91
CA GLY A 16 -3.70 23.75 -2.56
C GLY A 16 -3.80 22.26 -2.26
N PHE A 17 -4.23 21.45 -3.23
CA PHE A 17 -4.28 20.01 -3.10
C PHE A 17 -2.86 19.41 -2.95
N GLU A 18 -1.94 19.75 -3.84
CA GLU A 18 -0.56 19.25 -3.79
C GLU A 18 0.12 19.63 -2.46
N GLU A 19 -0.12 20.85 -1.97
CA GLU A 19 0.41 21.31 -0.68
C GLU A 19 -0.14 20.50 0.50
N ARG A 20 -1.45 20.20 0.52
CA ARG A 20 -2.07 19.36 1.57
C ARG A 20 -1.50 17.94 1.55
N VAL A 21 -1.35 17.34 0.38
CA VAL A 21 -0.78 15.99 0.23
C VAL A 21 0.67 15.96 0.72
N LEU A 22 1.50 16.93 0.31
CA LEU A 22 2.88 17.05 0.80
C LEU A 22 2.94 17.25 2.32
N ALA A 23 2.06 18.11 2.86
CA ALA A 23 1.99 18.31 4.31
C ALA A 23 1.63 17.01 5.05
N GLY A 24 0.70 16.23 4.52
CA GLY A 24 0.36 14.91 5.06
C GLY A 24 1.54 13.95 5.08
N TYR A 25 2.30 13.86 3.99
CA TYR A 25 3.50 13.01 3.93
C TYR A 25 4.61 13.48 4.87
N ARG A 26 4.85 14.79 4.96
CA ARG A 26 5.82 15.34 5.92
C ARG A 26 5.40 15.06 7.37
N ALA A 27 4.13 15.21 7.69
CA ALA A 27 3.59 14.90 9.01
C ALA A 27 3.73 13.40 9.36
N ALA A 28 3.66 12.51 8.34
CA ALA A 28 3.92 11.08 8.50
C ALA A 28 5.42 10.74 8.62
N GLY A 29 6.32 11.74 8.58
CA GLY A 29 7.76 11.54 8.73
C GLY A 29 8.53 11.26 7.44
N CYS A 30 7.92 11.49 6.26
CA CYS A 30 8.63 11.37 4.99
C CYS A 30 9.68 12.46 4.83
N SER A 31 10.86 12.10 4.32
CA SER A 31 11.84 13.05 3.83
C SER A 31 11.29 13.82 2.61
N GLU A 32 11.86 15.00 2.31
CA GLU A 32 11.38 15.78 1.17
C GLU A 32 11.47 15.06 -0.18
N PRO A 33 12.55 14.32 -0.51
CA PRO A 33 12.59 13.52 -1.73
C PRO A 33 11.51 12.44 -1.78
N LEU A 34 11.26 11.74 -0.66
CA LEU A 34 10.22 10.73 -0.57
C LEU A 34 8.82 11.33 -0.70
N ALA A 35 8.53 12.44 -0.01
CA ALA A 35 7.23 13.10 -0.07
C ALA A 35 6.91 13.57 -1.50
N ARG A 36 7.89 14.10 -2.24
CA ARG A 36 7.73 14.49 -3.65
C ARG A 36 7.48 13.29 -4.56
N ALA A 37 8.23 12.20 -4.40
CA ALA A 37 8.04 10.99 -5.19
C ALA A 37 6.65 10.35 -4.93
N LEU A 38 6.16 10.43 -3.70
CA LEU A 38 4.80 10.00 -3.35
C LEU A 38 3.73 10.92 -3.94
N LEU A 39 3.97 12.25 -3.94
CA LEU A 39 3.08 13.21 -4.58
C LEU A 39 2.97 12.94 -6.08
N GLU A 40 4.08 12.72 -6.79
CA GLU A 40 4.07 12.42 -8.22
C GLU A 40 3.19 11.20 -8.54
N ARG A 41 3.20 10.19 -7.67
CA ARG A 41 2.30 9.04 -7.79
C ARG A 41 0.84 9.40 -7.46
N ALA A 42 0.63 10.29 -6.48
CA ALA A 42 -0.70 10.70 -6.04
C ALA A 42 -1.45 11.51 -7.10
N VAL A 43 -0.73 12.32 -7.88
CA VAL A 43 -1.30 13.20 -8.92
C VAL A 43 -1.34 12.58 -10.30
N LYS A 44 -0.99 11.29 -10.43
CA LYS A 44 -1.03 10.62 -11.73
C LYS A 44 -2.46 10.62 -12.30
N GLY A 45 -2.63 11.15 -13.51
CA GLY A 45 -3.93 11.30 -14.16
C GLY A 45 -4.77 12.46 -13.60
N ILE A 46 -4.16 13.41 -12.89
CA ILE A 46 -4.85 14.55 -12.29
C ILE A 46 -5.62 15.40 -13.32
N GLU A 47 -5.16 15.41 -14.56
CA GLU A 47 -5.80 16.11 -15.68
C GLU A 47 -7.19 15.56 -16.03
N ASP A 48 -7.45 14.29 -15.69
CA ASP A 48 -8.72 13.62 -15.96
C ASP A 48 -9.73 13.76 -14.81
N TRP A 49 -9.32 14.38 -13.68
CA TRP A 49 -10.20 14.51 -12.53
C TRP A 49 -11.20 15.64 -12.69
N THR A 50 -12.42 15.39 -12.27
CA THR A 50 -13.46 16.41 -12.18
C THR A 50 -13.36 17.12 -10.85
N VAL A 51 -13.25 18.44 -10.87
CA VAL A 51 -13.18 19.29 -9.68
C VAL A 51 -14.44 20.10 -9.56
N ALA A 52 -15.06 20.06 -8.37
CA ALA A 52 -16.20 20.87 -8.01
C ALA A 52 -15.90 21.68 -6.74
N THR A 53 -16.54 22.82 -6.62
CA THR A 53 -16.43 23.71 -5.45
C THR A 53 -17.80 24.24 -5.03
N ASP A 54 -17.98 24.44 -3.75
CA ASP A 54 -18.86 25.45 -3.21
C ASP A 54 -17.99 26.56 -2.58
N ASP A 55 -18.47 27.66 -2.21
CA ASP A 55 -17.67 28.78 -1.68
C ASP A 55 -16.85 28.41 -0.41
N THR A 56 -16.98 27.19 0.12
CA THR A 56 -16.37 26.72 1.36
C THR A 56 -15.22 25.73 1.14
N GLY A 57 -15.13 25.10 -0.03
CA GLY A 57 -14.06 24.15 -0.30
C GLY A 57 -14.21 23.37 -1.62
N TRP A 58 -13.47 22.28 -1.71
CA TRP A 58 -13.22 21.57 -2.95
C TRP A 58 -13.54 20.07 -2.84
N ILE A 59 -13.99 19.51 -3.95
CA ILE A 59 -14.08 18.06 -4.17
C ILE A 59 -13.41 17.76 -5.50
N ALA A 60 -12.53 16.74 -5.52
CA ALA A 60 -11.98 16.18 -6.74
C ALA A 60 -12.36 14.71 -6.84
N VAL A 61 -12.95 14.33 -7.95
CA VAL A 61 -13.43 12.98 -8.22
C VAL A 61 -13.00 12.50 -9.60
N GLY A 62 -12.92 11.19 -9.77
CA GLY A 62 -12.67 10.55 -11.06
C GLY A 62 -13.34 9.19 -11.13
N VAL A 63 -13.36 8.59 -12.31
CA VAL A 63 -13.78 7.20 -12.50
C VAL A 63 -12.72 6.51 -13.33
N THR A 64 -12.31 5.32 -12.90
CA THR A 64 -11.34 4.47 -13.58
C THR A 64 -11.91 3.08 -13.76
N GLU A 65 -11.52 2.40 -14.84
CA GLU A 65 -11.85 0.99 -15.04
C GLU A 65 -10.79 0.13 -14.36
N GLU A 66 -11.24 -0.80 -13.52
CA GLU A 66 -10.40 -1.78 -12.84
C GLU A 66 -11.04 -3.17 -12.93
N ASN A 67 -10.33 -4.12 -13.54
CA ASN A 67 -10.79 -5.51 -13.69
C ASN A 67 -12.19 -5.63 -14.33
N GLY A 68 -12.54 -4.72 -15.26
CA GLY A 68 -13.83 -4.72 -15.95
C GLY A 68 -14.97 -4.05 -15.19
N ALA A 69 -14.71 -3.46 -14.02
CA ALA A 69 -15.67 -2.67 -13.26
C ALA A 69 -15.26 -1.19 -13.22
N LEU A 70 -16.24 -0.29 -13.20
CA LEU A 70 -15.98 1.14 -13.01
C LEU A 70 -15.90 1.46 -11.52
N VAL A 71 -14.78 2.08 -11.13
CA VAL A 71 -14.49 2.48 -9.75
C VAL A 71 -14.43 4.00 -9.66
N GLY A 72 -15.33 4.57 -8.88
CA GLY A 72 -15.28 5.98 -8.50
C GLY A 72 -14.13 6.24 -7.53
N ARG A 73 -13.48 7.38 -7.65
CA ARG A 73 -12.40 7.80 -6.75
C ARG A 73 -12.67 9.19 -6.23
N ILE A 74 -12.59 9.33 -4.91
CA ILE A 74 -12.54 10.65 -4.26
C ILE A 74 -11.06 10.95 -4.01
N HIS A 75 -10.54 11.87 -4.81
CA HIS A 75 -9.12 12.25 -4.76
C HIS A 75 -8.84 13.34 -3.74
N ASP A 76 -9.81 14.25 -3.54
CA ASP A 76 -9.73 15.33 -2.57
C ASP A 76 -11.13 15.67 -2.06
N LEU A 77 -11.23 15.99 -0.77
CA LEU A 77 -12.47 16.39 -0.13
C LEU A 77 -12.14 17.33 1.04
N THR A 78 -12.30 18.63 0.83
CA THR A 78 -12.11 19.63 1.90
C THR A 78 -13.44 20.08 2.54
N VAL A 79 -14.57 19.60 2.00
CA VAL A 79 -15.93 19.88 2.46
C VAL A 79 -16.57 18.56 2.87
N PRO A 80 -16.59 18.18 4.16
CA PRO A 80 -17.07 16.85 4.59
C PRO A 80 -18.48 16.50 4.10
N GLN A 81 -19.40 17.48 4.04
CA GLN A 81 -20.75 17.32 3.49
C GLN A 81 -20.78 17.03 1.99
N GLY A 82 -19.69 17.25 1.28
CA GLY A 82 -19.55 16.94 -0.15
C GLY A 82 -19.39 15.46 -0.47
N ARG A 83 -19.18 14.60 0.54
CA ARG A 83 -19.01 13.15 0.34
C ARG A 83 -20.20 12.54 -0.40
N GLU A 84 -21.42 12.82 0.02
CA GLU A 84 -22.62 12.28 -0.63
C GLU A 84 -22.79 12.78 -2.08
N TRP A 85 -22.32 14.00 -2.35
CA TRP A 85 -22.28 14.49 -3.72
C TRP A 85 -21.30 13.69 -4.57
N ALA A 86 -20.10 13.42 -4.06
CA ALA A 86 -19.06 12.65 -4.73
C ALA A 86 -19.54 11.21 -5.03
N GLU A 87 -20.18 10.56 -4.05
CA GLU A 87 -20.79 9.23 -4.22
C GLU A 87 -21.84 9.23 -5.35
N ARG A 88 -22.80 10.19 -5.32
CA ARG A 88 -23.82 10.32 -6.37
C ARG A 88 -23.23 10.64 -7.74
N TRP A 89 -22.19 11.48 -7.78
CA TRP A 89 -21.51 11.79 -9.03
C TRP A 89 -20.85 10.53 -9.61
N CYS A 90 -20.11 9.77 -8.81
CA CYS A 90 -19.48 8.51 -9.24
C CYS A 90 -20.53 7.48 -9.72
N ALA A 91 -21.61 7.31 -8.95
CA ALA A 91 -22.74 6.44 -9.36
C ALA A 91 -23.35 6.88 -10.70
N GLY A 92 -23.51 8.19 -10.91
CA GLY A 92 -23.99 8.77 -12.16
C GLY A 92 -23.07 8.53 -13.35
N GLN A 93 -21.79 8.26 -13.13
CA GLN A 93 -20.83 7.84 -14.16
C GLN A 93 -20.78 6.31 -14.35
N GLY A 94 -21.63 5.56 -13.63
CA GLY A 94 -21.71 4.11 -13.73
C GLY A 94 -20.73 3.37 -12.82
N ALA A 95 -20.10 4.05 -11.85
CA ALA A 95 -19.24 3.38 -10.89
C ALA A 95 -20.05 2.45 -9.98
N GLU A 96 -19.54 1.25 -9.73
CA GLU A 96 -20.16 0.23 -8.86
C GLU A 96 -19.72 0.39 -7.39
N ARG A 97 -18.57 0.99 -7.18
CA ARG A 97 -18.03 1.34 -5.86
C ARG A 97 -17.31 2.67 -5.91
N VAL A 98 -17.14 3.27 -4.74
CA VAL A 98 -16.29 4.45 -4.59
C VAL A 98 -15.16 4.17 -3.61
N GLU A 99 -13.96 4.61 -3.97
CA GLU A 99 -12.74 4.51 -3.17
C GLU A 99 -12.22 5.89 -2.79
N VAL A 100 -11.68 5.99 -1.58
CA VAL A 100 -10.95 7.17 -1.10
C VAL A 100 -9.58 6.77 -0.58
N ARG A 101 -8.59 7.62 -0.83
CA ARG A 101 -7.26 7.54 -0.23
C ARG A 101 -7.11 8.61 0.83
N LEU A 102 -6.77 8.20 2.04
CA LEU A 102 -6.54 9.06 3.19
C LEU A 102 -5.05 9.10 3.50
N THR A 103 -4.39 10.23 3.26
CA THR A 103 -2.96 10.40 3.52
C THR A 103 -2.75 10.99 4.90
N GLY A 104 -1.88 10.37 5.72
CA GLY A 104 -1.60 10.82 7.08
C GLY A 104 -2.84 10.87 7.99
N GLY A 105 -3.89 10.10 7.68
CA GLY A 105 -5.14 10.05 8.45
C GLY A 105 -6.09 11.23 8.22
N ALA A 106 -5.77 12.13 7.29
CA ALA A 106 -6.65 13.27 6.98
C ALA A 106 -8.01 12.78 6.44
N GLY A 107 -9.11 13.31 7.00
CA GLY A 107 -10.47 12.97 6.56
C GLY A 107 -11.01 11.64 7.09
N ALA A 108 -10.32 10.94 7.97
CA ALA A 108 -10.70 9.61 8.47
C ALA A 108 -12.13 9.59 9.07
N ASP A 109 -12.54 10.63 9.78
CA ASP A 109 -13.87 10.72 10.40
C ASP A 109 -14.99 10.80 9.33
N THR A 110 -14.75 11.51 8.24
CA THR A 110 -15.71 11.66 7.12
C THR A 110 -16.00 10.30 6.45
N PHE A 111 -14.99 9.42 6.42
CA PHE A 111 -15.06 8.10 5.81
C PHE A 111 -15.03 6.95 6.83
N ALA A 112 -15.37 7.20 8.09
CA ALA A 112 -15.30 6.19 9.16
C ALA A 112 -16.15 4.94 8.88
N HIS A 113 -17.25 5.08 8.13
CA HIS A 113 -18.15 3.99 7.75
C HIS A 113 -17.70 3.20 6.51
N TYR A 114 -16.66 3.68 5.78
CA TYR A 114 -16.08 2.93 4.67
C TYR A 114 -15.14 1.87 5.23
N PRO A 115 -15.30 0.58 4.89
CA PRO A 115 -14.32 -0.44 5.23
C PRO A 115 -12.92 -0.12 4.73
N VAL A 116 -11.93 -0.36 5.59
CA VAL A 116 -10.52 -0.30 5.19
C VAL A 116 -10.22 -1.47 4.26
N ARG A 117 -9.72 -1.16 3.06
CA ARG A 117 -9.35 -2.16 2.06
C ARG A 117 -7.86 -2.45 2.04
N ARG A 118 -7.05 -1.41 2.28
CA ARG A 118 -5.59 -1.51 2.27
C ARG A 118 -4.98 -0.35 3.04
N GLN A 119 -3.82 -0.58 3.63
CA GLN A 119 -2.97 0.48 4.19
C GLN A 119 -1.57 0.36 3.61
N ASN A 120 -0.95 1.48 3.27
CA ASN A 120 0.48 1.59 3.13
C ASN A 120 1.04 1.98 4.49
N ARG A 121 2.01 1.22 4.97
CA ARG A 121 2.66 1.47 6.24
C ARG A 121 4.14 1.74 6.05
N MET A 122 4.71 2.57 6.89
CA MET A 122 6.13 2.88 6.85
C MET A 122 6.72 3.06 8.23
N ARG A 123 8.03 2.87 8.31
CA ARG A 123 8.85 3.17 9.47
C ARG A 123 10.27 3.52 9.02
N ALA A 124 10.90 4.53 9.65
CA ALA A 124 12.33 4.72 9.52
C ALA A 124 13.06 3.53 10.17
N ALA A 125 13.92 2.87 9.43
CA ALA A 125 14.74 1.78 9.96
C ALA A 125 15.77 2.34 10.95
N ALA A 126 16.00 1.64 12.05
CA ALA A 126 17.07 1.99 12.99
C ALA A 126 18.42 2.08 12.26
N GLU A 127 19.32 2.94 12.72
CA GLU A 127 20.65 3.08 12.10
C GLU A 127 21.45 1.76 12.15
N HIS A 128 21.30 1.03 13.25
CA HIS A 128 21.89 -0.29 13.46
C HIS A 128 20.80 -1.27 13.93
N PRO A 129 19.99 -1.82 13.01
CA PRO A 129 18.93 -2.75 13.39
C PRO A 129 19.53 -4.07 13.86
N GLU A 130 19.13 -4.48 15.06
CA GLU A 130 19.58 -5.73 15.67
C GLU A 130 18.59 -6.86 15.35
N LEU A 131 19.12 -7.98 14.89
CA LEU A 131 18.32 -9.20 14.76
C LEU A 131 18.10 -9.83 16.14
N PRO A 132 16.91 -10.39 16.41
CA PRO A 132 16.66 -11.10 17.66
C PRO A 132 17.65 -12.23 17.91
N ALA A 133 18.02 -12.46 19.17
CA ALA A 133 18.94 -13.52 19.54
C ALA A 133 18.45 -14.90 19.04
N GLY A 134 19.35 -15.65 18.42
CA GLY A 134 19.06 -16.96 17.87
C GLY A 134 18.37 -16.96 16.50
N LEU A 135 18.16 -15.78 15.91
CA LEU A 135 17.72 -15.63 14.52
C LEU A 135 18.92 -15.26 13.64
N THR A 136 19.07 -15.95 12.54
CA THR A 136 19.98 -15.58 11.45
C THR A 136 19.23 -15.34 10.17
N VAL A 137 19.82 -14.52 9.31
CA VAL A 137 19.25 -14.18 8.01
C VAL A 137 20.31 -14.40 6.95
N ARG A 138 19.93 -15.09 5.88
CA ARG A 138 20.80 -15.26 4.73
C ARG A 138 20.03 -15.00 3.44
N PRO A 139 20.69 -14.66 2.33
CA PRO A 139 20.06 -14.70 1.02
C PRO A 139 19.45 -16.08 0.74
N LEU A 140 18.31 -16.08 0.09
CA LEU A 140 17.78 -17.29 -0.52
C LEU A 140 18.76 -17.73 -1.63
N THR A 141 19.00 -19.02 -1.78
CA THR A 141 19.86 -19.50 -2.88
C THR A 141 19.07 -19.56 -4.19
N GLU A 142 19.79 -19.55 -5.32
CA GLU A 142 19.16 -19.72 -6.63
C GLU A 142 18.43 -21.06 -6.76
N GLU A 143 18.91 -22.10 -6.07
CA GLU A 143 18.29 -23.42 -6.02
C GLU A 143 16.98 -23.43 -5.20
N GLU A 144 16.87 -22.61 -4.16
CA GLU A 144 15.67 -22.48 -3.33
C GLU A 144 14.60 -21.60 -3.99
N TYR A 145 15.00 -20.66 -4.85
CA TYR A 145 14.12 -19.67 -5.45
C TYR A 145 12.89 -20.25 -6.17
N PRO A 146 12.98 -21.31 -7.01
CA PRO A 146 11.80 -21.85 -7.68
C PRO A 146 10.72 -22.36 -6.73
N ALA A 147 11.11 -23.00 -5.63
CA ALA A 147 10.16 -23.50 -4.63
C ALA A 147 9.52 -22.35 -3.84
N TRP A 148 10.32 -21.35 -3.47
CA TRP A 148 9.84 -20.14 -2.85
C TRP A 148 8.86 -19.39 -3.77
N TYR A 149 9.22 -19.17 -5.05
CA TYR A 149 8.38 -18.48 -6.02
C TYR A 149 7.00 -19.13 -6.17
N ALA A 150 6.97 -20.46 -6.30
CA ALA A 150 5.72 -21.20 -6.42
C ALA A 150 4.84 -21.08 -5.16
N ALA A 151 5.44 -21.03 -3.97
CA ALA A 151 4.71 -20.85 -2.71
C ALA A 151 4.13 -19.43 -2.59
N GLU A 152 4.92 -18.40 -2.91
CA GLU A 152 4.49 -17.00 -2.91
C GLU A 152 3.34 -16.75 -3.90
N GLU A 153 3.48 -17.27 -5.14
CA GLU A 153 2.43 -17.17 -6.15
C GLU A 153 1.13 -17.84 -5.69
N ALA A 154 1.21 -19.03 -5.11
CA ALA A 154 0.05 -19.75 -4.60
C ALA A 154 -0.61 -18.99 -3.44
N GLY A 155 0.18 -18.45 -2.52
CA GLY A 155 -0.30 -17.60 -1.41
C GLY A 155 -1.01 -16.35 -1.90
N TYR A 156 -0.41 -15.64 -2.87
CA TYR A 156 -0.99 -14.43 -3.47
C TYR A 156 -2.34 -14.71 -4.15
N ILE A 157 -2.43 -15.80 -4.95
CA ILE A 157 -3.68 -16.24 -5.58
C ILE A 157 -4.74 -16.54 -4.52
N ALA A 158 -4.37 -17.29 -3.46
CA ALA A 158 -5.30 -17.62 -2.39
C ALA A 158 -5.84 -16.39 -1.66
N ASP A 159 -5.00 -15.38 -1.46
CA ASP A 159 -5.38 -14.10 -0.83
C ASP A 159 -6.36 -13.30 -1.69
N ILE A 160 -6.12 -13.22 -3.01
CA ILE A 160 -7.02 -12.55 -3.95
C ILE A 160 -8.39 -13.23 -3.98
N VAL A 161 -8.42 -14.56 -4.05
CA VAL A 161 -9.67 -15.33 -4.07
C VAL A 161 -10.42 -15.18 -2.74
N ARG A 162 -9.71 -15.25 -1.61
CA ARG A 162 -10.30 -15.05 -0.27
C ARG A 162 -10.89 -13.65 -0.10
N ALA A 163 -10.28 -12.64 -0.70
CA ALA A 163 -10.81 -11.28 -0.70
C ALA A 163 -12.11 -11.14 -1.52
N GLY A 164 -12.49 -12.17 -2.29
CA GLY A 164 -13.72 -12.20 -3.09
C GLY A 164 -13.71 -11.28 -4.30
N ALA A 165 -12.54 -10.75 -4.66
CA ALA A 165 -12.42 -9.77 -5.73
C ALA A 165 -12.38 -10.39 -7.14
N LEU A 166 -11.86 -11.62 -7.27
CA LEU A 166 -11.67 -12.32 -8.55
C LEU A 166 -12.00 -13.81 -8.43
N THR A 167 -12.37 -14.45 -9.56
CA THR A 167 -12.43 -15.90 -9.64
C THR A 167 -11.03 -16.51 -9.56
N PRO A 168 -10.88 -17.81 -9.27
CA PRO A 168 -9.57 -18.47 -9.25
C PRO A 168 -8.78 -18.29 -10.56
N GLU A 169 -9.43 -18.37 -11.71
CA GLU A 169 -8.81 -18.21 -13.03
C GLU A 169 -8.35 -16.76 -13.24
N GLN A 170 -9.17 -15.78 -12.86
CA GLN A 170 -8.81 -14.36 -12.94
C GLN A 170 -7.67 -14.03 -11.96
N ALA A 171 -7.70 -14.59 -10.74
CA ALA A 171 -6.65 -14.41 -9.75
C ALA A 171 -5.31 -14.98 -10.23
N LYS A 172 -5.33 -16.18 -10.89
CA LYS A 172 -4.13 -16.76 -11.50
C LYS A 172 -3.56 -15.86 -12.62
N ALA A 173 -4.42 -15.41 -13.55
CA ALA A 173 -3.97 -14.53 -14.65
C ALA A 173 -3.40 -13.20 -14.13
N LYS A 174 -4.02 -12.63 -13.09
CA LYS A 174 -3.51 -11.44 -12.42
C LYS A 174 -2.16 -11.71 -11.75
N SER A 175 -2.03 -12.83 -11.04
CA SER A 175 -0.78 -13.22 -10.38
C SER A 175 0.35 -13.37 -11.41
N ASP A 176 0.12 -14.08 -12.51
CA ASP A 176 1.10 -14.24 -13.57
C ASP A 176 1.60 -12.88 -14.10
N GLN A 177 0.67 -11.94 -14.32
CA GLN A 177 1.01 -10.60 -14.79
C GLN A 177 1.78 -9.80 -13.76
N ASP A 178 1.35 -9.84 -12.50
CA ASP A 178 1.97 -9.07 -11.42
C ASP A 178 3.40 -9.58 -11.16
N PHE A 179 3.60 -10.90 -11.07
CA PHE A 179 4.92 -11.48 -10.88
C PHE A 179 5.84 -11.24 -12.08
N ALA A 180 5.34 -11.33 -13.31
CA ALA A 180 6.13 -11.00 -14.50
C ALA A 180 6.56 -9.52 -14.51
N ASN A 181 5.70 -8.61 -14.03
CA ASN A 181 6.02 -7.19 -13.94
C ASN A 181 7.02 -6.89 -12.82
N HIS A 182 6.86 -7.54 -11.66
CA HIS A 182 7.74 -7.33 -10.51
C HIS A 182 9.08 -8.03 -10.65
N LEU A 183 9.11 -9.22 -11.23
CA LEU A 183 10.29 -10.06 -11.34
C LEU A 183 10.61 -10.46 -12.80
N PRO A 184 10.82 -9.46 -13.70
CA PRO A 184 11.03 -9.74 -15.13
C PRO A 184 12.30 -10.55 -15.43
N GLN A 185 13.24 -10.63 -14.50
CA GLN A 185 14.45 -11.46 -14.58
C GLN A 185 14.49 -12.50 -13.45
N GLY A 186 13.33 -12.82 -12.86
CA GLY A 186 13.23 -13.78 -11.76
C GLY A 186 14.13 -13.40 -10.58
N TYR A 187 14.91 -14.38 -10.10
CA TYR A 187 15.86 -14.21 -8.99
C TYR A 187 16.86 -13.07 -9.19
N LEU A 188 17.23 -12.79 -10.43
CA LEU A 188 18.24 -11.77 -10.79
C LEU A 188 17.63 -10.39 -11.08
N THR A 189 16.35 -10.19 -10.77
CA THR A 189 15.71 -8.88 -10.99
C THR A 189 16.38 -7.79 -10.14
N PRO A 190 16.92 -6.74 -10.75
CA PRO A 190 17.62 -5.68 -10.02
C PRO A 190 16.73 -5.02 -8.95
N GLY A 191 17.34 -4.69 -7.81
CA GLY A 191 16.65 -4.09 -6.66
C GLY A 191 15.90 -5.09 -5.78
N HIS A 192 15.60 -6.30 -6.27
CA HIS A 192 14.92 -7.31 -5.47
C HIS A 192 15.93 -8.19 -4.70
N ALA A 193 15.59 -8.48 -3.46
CA ALA A 193 16.36 -9.39 -2.61
C ALA A 193 15.42 -10.35 -1.88
N PHE A 194 15.87 -11.60 -1.76
CA PHE A 194 15.11 -12.69 -1.15
C PHE A 194 15.91 -13.26 0.00
N TYR A 195 15.27 -13.46 1.14
CA TYR A 195 15.92 -13.88 2.37
C TYR A 195 15.23 -15.09 2.99
N ALA A 196 16.03 -15.99 3.55
CA ALA A 196 15.59 -17.02 4.47
C ALA A 196 15.88 -16.58 5.91
N MET A 197 14.89 -16.71 6.79
CA MET A 197 15.00 -16.49 8.22
C MET A 197 15.22 -17.84 8.91
N GLU A 198 16.29 -17.99 9.66
CA GLU A 198 16.66 -19.25 10.29
C GLU A 198 16.69 -19.12 11.82
N ALA A 199 16.13 -20.09 12.52
CA ALA A 199 16.19 -20.22 13.96
C ALA A 199 16.38 -21.70 14.35
N GLY A 200 17.34 -21.98 15.23
CA GLY A 200 17.64 -23.35 15.65
C GLY A 200 18.04 -24.29 14.52
N GLY A 201 18.62 -23.78 13.44
CA GLY A 201 19.03 -24.56 12.26
C GLY A 201 17.89 -24.90 11.29
N LEU A 202 16.71 -24.31 11.46
CA LEU A 202 15.54 -24.48 10.57
C LEU A 202 15.18 -23.15 9.94
N VAL A 203 14.76 -23.18 8.67
CA VAL A 203 14.13 -22.02 8.03
C VAL A 203 12.72 -21.85 8.61
N VAL A 204 12.48 -20.71 9.27
CA VAL A 204 11.22 -20.40 9.96
C VAL A 204 10.34 -19.45 9.17
N GLY A 205 10.87 -18.89 8.09
CA GLY A 205 10.14 -17.97 7.22
C GLY A 205 11.03 -17.39 6.15
N THR A 206 10.45 -16.58 5.29
CA THR A 206 11.12 -15.91 4.16
C THR A 206 10.75 -14.43 4.10
N GLY A 207 11.56 -13.66 3.40
CA GLY A 207 11.31 -12.26 3.09
C GLY A 207 11.68 -11.93 1.66
N TRP A 208 10.85 -11.12 1.02
CA TRP A 208 11.10 -10.55 -0.30
C TRP A 208 10.97 -9.04 -0.20
N VAL A 209 12.01 -8.32 -0.61
CA VAL A 209 12.05 -6.85 -0.59
C VAL A 209 12.47 -6.30 -1.94
N ASN A 210 12.10 -5.06 -2.21
CA ASN A 210 12.55 -4.28 -3.36
C ASN A 210 13.25 -3.01 -2.84
N HIS A 211 14.56 -2.96 -2.96
CA HIS A 211 15.42 -1.83 -2.57
C HIS A 211 15.30 -0.70 -3.57
N GLY A 212 15.40 0.56 -3.09
CA GLY A 212 15.31 1.73 -3.95
C GLY A 212 13.95 1.89 -4.64
N PHE A 213 12.89 1.30 -4.10
CA PHE A 213 11.52 1.39 -4.65
C PHE A 213 11.04 2.84 -4.81
N LEU A 214 11.43 3.70 -3.89
CA LEU A 214 11.33 5.15 -3.88
C LEU A 214 12.63 5.70 -3.27
N PRO A 215 12.90 7.01 -3.36
CA PRO A 215 14.11 7.58 -2.77
C PRO A 215 14.30 7.22 -1.29
N GLY A 216 15.31 6.40 -0.99
CA GLY A 216 15.64 5.93 0.35
C GLY A 216 14.68 4.89 0.94
N VAL A 217 13.87 4.21 0.11
CA VAL A 217 12.84 3.28 0.55
C VAL A 217 13.07 1.87 0.02
N THR A 218 13.15 0.93 0.93
CA THR A 218 12.95 -0.50 0.66
C THR A 218 11.47 -0.84 0.82
N PHE A 219 10.87 -1.47 -0.20
CA PHE A 219 9.50 -1.96 -0.15
C PHE A 219 9.48 -3.45 0.19
N GLY A 220 8.81 -3.80 1.29
CA GLY A 220 8.53 -5.18 1.68
C GLY A 220 7.43 -5.74 0.78
N CYS A 221 7.80 -6.63 -0.15
CA CYS A 221 6.85 -7.28 -1.05
C CYS A 221 6.16 -8.45 -0.34
N SER A 222 6.94 -9.24 0.41
CA SER A 222 6.44 -10.34 1.24
C SER A 222 7.33 -10.52 2.47
N LEU A 223 6.71 -10.91 3.57
CA LEU A 223 7.39 -11.28 4.79
C LEU A 223 6.56 -12.35 5.49
N GLU A 224 6.95 -13.61 5.31
CA GLU A 224 6.20 -14.75 5.78
C GLU A 224 6.90 -15.47 6.93
N VAL A 225 6.12 -15.84 7.95
CA VAL A 225 6.51 -16.86 8.94
C VAL A 225 5.71 -18.11 8.64
N TYR A 226 6.40 -19.23 8.43
CA TYR A 226 5.77 -20.51 8.11
C TYR A 226 4.79 -20.94 9.19
N GLU A 227 3.69 -21.58 8.80
CA GLU A 227 2.56 -21.87 9.65
C GLU A 227 2.96 -22.61 10.95
N GLU A 228 3.80 -23.63 10.84
CA GLU A 228 4.32 -24.43 11.96
C GLU A 228 5.21 -23.65 12.95
N HIS A 229 5.64 -22.44 12.54
CA HIS A 229 6.48 -21.55 13.34
C HIS A 229 5.72 -20.33 13.89
N ARG A 230 4.45 -20.15 13.54
CA ARG A 230 3.61 -19.05 14.04
C ARG A 230 3.36 -19.17 15.54
N GLY A 231 3.00 -18.07 16.18
CA GLY A 231 2.75 -18.00 17.62
C GLY A 231 4.00 -18.02 18.52
N LYS A 232 5.20 -18.12 17.95
CA LYS A 232 6.49 -18.20 18.67
C LYS A 232 7.29 -16.88 18.70
N GLY A 233 6.65 -15.76 18.32
CA GLY A 233 7.29 -14.45 18.31
C GLY A 233 8.02 -14.10 17.00
N TYR A 234 8.08 -15.01 16.02
CA TYR A 234 8.78 -14.78 14.75
C TYR A 234 8.19 -13.68 13.88
N GLY A 235 6.93 -13.28 14.06
CA GLY A 235 6.36 -12.13 13.37
C GLY A 235 7.11 -10.83 13.69
N ARG A 236 7.44 -10.58 14.97
CA ARG A 236 8.27 -9.42 15.36
C ARG A 236 9.71 -9.56 14.85
N ALA A 237 10.25 -10.77 14.88
CA ALA A 237 11.55 -11.04 14.32
C ALA A 237 11.61 -10.74 12.83
N ALA A 238 10.57 -11.13 12.09
CA ALA A 238 10.42 -10.83 10.67
C ALA A 238 10.42 -9.31 10.39
N MET A 239 9.74 -8.50 11.22
CA MET A 239 9.81 -7.04 11.09
C MET A 239 11.21 -6.49 11.30
N ALA A 240 11.98 -7.03 12.27
CA ALA A 240 13.38 -6.66 12.46
C ALA A 240 14.26 -7.09 11.26
N VAL A 241 13.96 -8.22 10.64
CA VAL A 241 14.62 -8.65 9.38
C VAL A 241 14.34 -7.67 8.26
N GLY A 242 13.10 -7.18 8.12
CA GLY A 242 12.75 -6.16 7.13
C GLY A 242 13.55 -4.86 7.33
N GLU A 243 13.70 -4.38 8.58
CA GLU A 243 14.52 -3.21 8.88
C GLU A 243 16.00 -3.46 8.58
N TRP A 244 16.50 -4.63 8.96
CA TRP A 244 17.88 -5.04 8.66
C TRP A 244 18.10 -5.08 7.14
N ALA A 245 17.20 -5.70 6.37
CA ALA A 245 17.28 -5.75 4.91
C ALA A 245 17.26 -4.33 4.30
N THR A 246 16.43 -3.43 4.82
CA THR A 246 16.38 -2.02 4.40
C THR A 246 17.77 -1.38 4.46
N ARG A 247 18.48 -1.55 5.58
CA ARG A 247 19.85 -1.00 5.74
C ARG A 247 20.88 -1.71 4.87
N GLN A 248 20.73 -3.02 4.63
CA GLN A 248 21.60 -3.74 3.68
C GLN A 248 21.48 -3.20 2.25
N GLY A 249 20.28 -2.77 1.85
CA GLY A 249 20.04 -2.12 0.55
C GLY A 249 20.50 -0.65 0.49
N GLY A 250 21.00 -0.07 1.60
CA GLY A 250 21.39 1.33 1.68
C GLY A 250 20.22 2.30 1.83
N ASP A 251 19.01 1.79 2.07
CA ASP A 251 17.81 2.59 2.29
C ASP A 251 17.62 2.95 3.77
N GLU A 252 16.75 3.94 4.02
CA GLU A 252 16.51 4.47 5.36
C GLU A 252 15.10 4.16 5.87
N VAL A 253 14.16 3.87 4.98
CA VAL A 253 12.76 3.66 5.30
C VAL A 253 12.30 2.31 4.78
N MET A 254 11.65 1.53 5.63
CA MET A 254 10.89 0.36 5.22
C MET A 254 9.43 0.76 5.00
N MET A 255 8.89 0.39 3.85
CA MET A 255 7.49 0.57 3.48
C MET A 255 6.90 -0.76 3.01
N PHE A 256 5.63 -1.00 3.25
CA PHE A 256 4.88 -2.14 2.70
C PHE A 256 3.39 -1.83 2.68
N ASN A 257 2.61 -2.69 2.04
CA ASN A 257 1.16 -2.64 2.13
C ASN A 257 0.59 -3.81 2.93
N VAL A 258 -0.59 -3.60 3.49
CA VAL A 258 -1.38 -4.64 4.16
C VAL A 258 -2.85 -4.49 3.74
N PHE A 259 -3.49 -5.62 3.41
CA PHE A 259 -4.91 -5.64 3.10
C PHE A 259 -5.75 -5.53 4.37
N GLY A 260 -6.91 -4.88 4.24
CA GLY A 260 -7.90 -4.81 5.31
C GLY A 260 -8.39 -6.20 5.73
N GLY A 261 -8.82 -6.32 6.97
CA GLY A 261 -9.27 -7.60 7.55
C GLY A 261 -8.14 -8.50 8.06
N ASN A 262 -6.86 -8.16 7.85
CA ASN A 262 -5.74 -8.84 8.49
C ASN A 262 -5.38 -8.16 9.81
N GLU A 263 -6.30 -8.23 10.79
CA GLU A 263 -6.15 -7.55 12.07
C GLU A 263 -4.93 -8.02 12.87
N VAL A 264 -4.55 -9.28 12.71
CA VAL A 264 -3.35 -9.85 13.38
C VAL A 264 -2.09 -9.16 12.87
N ALA A 265 -1.95 -9.02 11.55
CA ALA A 265 -0.81 -8.32 10.95
C ALA A 265 -0.86 -6.82 11.27
N MET A 266 -2.04 -6.19 11.19
CA MET A 266 -2.21 -4.77 11.52
C MET A 266 -1.81 -4.49 12.97
N GLY A 267 -2.24 -5.30 13.94
CA GLY A 267 -1.83 -5.19 15.34
C GLY A 267 -0.33 -5.43 15.56
N LEU A 268 0.29 -6.33 14.80
CA LEU A 268 1.74 -6.50 14.81
C LEU A 268 2.45 -5.21 14.37
N TYR A 269 2.01 -4.63 13.28
CA TYR A 269 2.62 -3.41 12.72
C TYR A 269 2.49 -2.21 13.66
N ASP A 270 1.31 -2.05 14.30
CA ASP A 270 1.10 -1.02 15.32
C ASP A 270 2.08 -1.18 16.49
N THR A 271 2.23 -2.41 17.00
CA THR A 271 3.12 -2.70 18.14
C THR A 271 4.61 -2.65 17.77
N THR A 272 4.95 -2.70 16.50
CA THR A 272 6.33 -2.57 15.98
C THR A 272 6.62 -1.17 15.42
N GLY A 273 5.69 -0.22 15.55
CA GLY A 273 5.90 1.19 15.23
C GLY A 273 5.83 1.54 13.75
N PHE A 274 5.19 0.70 12.93
CA PHE A 274 4.91 1.02 11.53
C PHE A 274 3.65 1.88 11.42
N GLY A 275 3.83 3.17 11.21
CA GLY A 275 2.73 4.13 11.04
C GLY A 275 1.99 3.95 9.71
N VAL A 276 0.71 4.33 9.69
CA VAL A 276 -0.09 4.37 8.47
C VAL A 276 0.29 5.62 7.68
N LEU A 277 0.79 5.41 6.46
CA LEU A 277 1.10 6.48 5.52
C LEU A 277 -0.12 6.87 4.69
N ASP A 278 -0.72 5.86 4.04
CA ASP A 278 -1.98 5.99 3.32
C ASP A 278 -2.93 4.89 3.74
N GLU A 279 -4.21 5.22 3.79
CA GLU A 279 -5.29 4.27 4.00
C GLU A 279 -6.28 4.35 2.84
N PHE A 280 -6.62 3.22 2.28
CA PHE A 280 -7.60 3.11 1.20
C PHE A 280 -8.87 2.49 1.76
N ARG A 281 -9.97 3.21 1.61
CA ARG A 281 -11.30 2.77 2.04
C ARG A 281 -12.26 2.77 0.85
N SER A 282 -13.21 1.88 0.83
CA SER A 282 -14.23 1.87 -0.21
C SER A 282 -15.57 1.38 0.28
N ILE A 283 -16.63 1.81 -0.43
CA ILE A 283 -18.00 1.35 -0.24
C ILE A 283 -18.61 1.05 -1.61
N ASP A 284 -19.49 0.06 -1.69
CA ASP A 284 -20.30 -0.22 -2.87
C ASP A 284 -21.41 0.84 -2.98
N LEU A 285 -21.75 1.26 -4.21
CA LEU A 285 -22.69 2.33 -4.52
C LEU A 285 -24.09 1.78 -4.82
#